data_c9b35296ef6c89e609c1e96a43f907e2
#
_entry.id   c9b35296ef6c89e609c1e96a43f907e2
#
_cell.length_a   1.000
_cell.length_b   1.000
_cell.length_c   1.000
_cell.angle_alpha   90.00
_cell.angle_beta   90.00
_cell.angle_gamma   90.00
#
_symmetry.space_group_name_H-M   'P 1'
#
loop_
_entity.id
_entity.type
_entity.pdbx_description
1 polymer ?
#
loop_
_entity_poly.entity_id
_entity_poly.type
_entity_poly.pdbx_seq_one_letter_code
_entity_poly.pdbx_strand_id
1 'polypeptide(L)'
;MSTSYELISEGRKLADELGTKLYGILLGHNIEGIAKELGGYGADGVYVCDHPLLENYTTDGYTKVICDTVMEYKPEVMLIGATNIGRDLGPRCAARLHTGLCADCTHLDIDVPKYKQFLRESSTLAPAMIDGIPEEDRNLKMTRPAFGGHLMATIICPRFRPAMATVRPGVMKKAEFDQAKADACELIKPTIALTENDMETQVVEVVKAAKKLVDLIGADVVVSVGRGISKDVQGGIKLAEELAAELVG
;
A
#
# COMPACT_ATOMS: atom_id res chain seq x y z
N MET A 1 1.17 -6.34 7.81
CA MET A 1 2.42 -5.56 7.73
C MET A 1 3.26 -5.82 6.46
N SER A 2 3.21 -7.00 5.82
CA SER A 2 4.00 -7.23 4.57
C SER A 2 3.84 -6.12 3.55
N THR A 3 2.59 -5.75 3.22
CA THR A 3 2.29 -4.66 2.27
C THR A 3 2.91 -3.32 2.66
N SER A 4 2.97 -2.99 3.96
CA SER A 4 3.61 -1.74 4.42
C SER A 4 5.11 -1.74 4.15
N TYR A 5 5.78 -2.88 4.31
CA TYR A 5 7.21 -3.01 4.03
C TYR A 5 7.50 -2.95 2.52
N GLU A 6 6.63 -3.55 1.69
CA GLU A 6 6.69 -3.40 0.24
C GLU A 6 6.61 -1.92 -0.17
N LEU A 7 5.67 -1.17 0.42
CA LEU A 7 5.47 0.25 0.11
C LEU A 7 6.62 1.14 0.59
N ILE A 8 7.19 0.87 1.76
CA ILE A 8 8.39 1.58 2.23
C ILE A 8 9.56 1.32 1.27
N SER A 9 9.74 0.07 0.84
CA SER A 9 10.81 -0.29 -0.09
C SER A 9 10.64 0.36 -1.46
N GLU A 10 9.42 0.43 -1.98
CA GLU A 10 9.11 1.12 -3.23
C GLU A 10 9.24 2.64 -3.07
N GLY A 11 8.71 3.19 -1.97
CA GLY A 11 8.84 4.60 -1.63
C GLY A 11 10.29 5.06 -1.53
N ARG A 12 11.22 4.19 -1.07
CA ARG A 12 12.66 4.49 -1.02
C ARG A 12 13.22 4.72 -2.43
N LYS A 13 12.87 3.89 -3.41
CA LYS A 13 13.30 4.07 -4.80
C LYS A 13 12.79 5.39 -5.37
N LEU A 14 11.50 5.69 -5.17
CA LEU A 14 10.90 6.94 -5.64
C LEU A 14 11.52 8.17 -4.96
N ALA A 15 11.80 8.09 -3.66
CA ALA A 15 12.43 9.18 -2.91
C ALA A 15 13.88 9.41 -3.34
N ASP A 16 14.63 8.35 -3.66
CA ASP A 16 16.00 8.46 -4.20
C ASP A 16 15.99 9.13 -5.57
N GLU A 17 15.03 8.83 -6.44
CA GLU A 17 14.84 9.47 -7.75
C GLU A 17 14.48 10.95 -7.64
N LEU A 18 13.75 11.33 -6.60
CA LEU A 18 13.43 12.73 -6.29
C LEU A 18 14.54 13.45 -5.53
N GLY A 19 15.52 12.76 -4.97
CA GLY A 19 16.53 13.31 -4.08
C GLY A 19 15.94 13.83 -2.76
N THR A 20 14.91 13.13 -2.22
CA THR A 20 14.18 13.55 -1.02
C THR A 20 14.16 12.45 0.05
N LYS A 21 13.58 12.77 1.21
CA LYS A 21 13.40 11.82 2.31
C LYS A 21 12.11 11.03 2.17
N LEU A 22 12.13 9.82 2.73
CA LEU A 22 10.98 8.94 2.87
C LEU A 22 10.54 8.84 4.32
N TYR A 23 9.26 9.11 4.58
CA TYR A 23 8.67 8.93 5.90
C TYR A 23 7.56 7.89 5.88
N GLY A 24 7.54 7.04 6.91
CA GLY A 24 6.38 6.22 7.23
C GLY A 24 5.39 6.99 8.10
N ILE A 25 4.10 6.62 8.04
CA ILE A 25 3.11 7.04 9.02
C ILE A 25 2.53 5.79 9.68
N LEU A 26 2.58 5.72 10.99
CA LEU A 26 2.11 4.62 11.80
C LEU A 26 1.01 5.11 12.74
N LEU A 27 -0.18 4.53 12.66
CA LEU A 27 -1.34 4.89 13.46
C LEU A 27 -1.80 3.71 14.29
N GLY A 28 -2.18 3.96 15.54
CA GLY A 28 -2.69 2.93 16.44
C GLY A 28 -2.65 3.34 17.90
N HIS A 29 -2.65 2.34 18.77
CA HIS A 29 -2.47 2.51 20.20
C HIS A 29 -1.39 1.56 20.72
N ASN A 30 -0.44 2.09 21.53
CA ASN A 30 0.72 1.36 22.04
C ASN A 30 1.62 0.77 20.91
N ILE A 31 1.90 1.56 19.88
CA ILE A 31 2.56 1.12 18.63
C ILE A 31 4.02 1.53 18.49
N GLU A 32 4.57 2.33 19.42
CA GLU A 32 5.92 2.87 19.30
C GLU A 32 7.00 1.79 19.12
N GLY A 33 6.81 0.62 19.75
CA GLY A 33 7.77 -0.47 19.70
C GLY A 33 8.04 -1.06 18.32
N ILE A 34 7.10 -0.91 17.38
CA ILE A 34 7.22 -1.42 16.01
C ILE A 34 7.61 -0.34 14.98
N ALA A 35 7.67 0.92 15.39
CA ALA A 35 7.87 2.03 14.46
C ALA A 35 9.23 1.95 13.73
N LYS A 36 10.28 1.56 14.42
CA LYS A 36 11.64 1.45 13.84
C LYS A 36 11.77 0.36 12.78
N GLU A 37 10.88 -0.63 12.76
CA GLU A 37 10.90 -1.66 11.72
C GLU A 37 10.74 -1.05 10.31
N LEU A 38 9.99 0.04 10.17
CA LEU A 38 9.81 0.72 8.89
C LEU A 38 11.13 1.32 8.38
N GLY A 39 11.99 1.79 9.29
CA GLY A 39 13.34 2.23 8.97
C GLY A 39 14.20 1.14 8.35
N GLY A 40 14.11 -0.09 8.88
CA GLY A 40 14.84 -1.25 8.36
C GLY A 40 14.52 -1.60 6.91
N TYR A 41 13.38 -1.15 6.39
CA TYR A 41 13.00 -1.31 4.98
C TYR A 41 13.24 -0.05 4.13
N GLY A 42 13.77 1.04 4.72
CA GLY A 42 14.24 2.20 3.99
C GLY A 42 13.61 3.54 4.34
N ALA A 43 12.74 3.63 5.36
CA ALA A 43 12.24 4.91 5.83
C ALA A 43 13.32 5.69 6.57
N ASP A 44 13.49 6.98 6.27
CA ASP A 44 14.36 7.89 7.00
C ASP A 44 13.78 8.25 8.37
N GLY A 45 12.45 8.29 8.46
CA GLY A 45 11.73 8.53 9.70
C GLY A 45 10.30 8.02 9.68
N VAL A 46 9.66 8.01 10.84
CA VAL A 46 8.27 7.57 11.03
C VAL A 46 7.52 8.56 11.88
N TYR A 47 6.39 9.03 11.37
CA TYR A 47 5.38 9.75 12.15
C TYR A 47 4.59 8.74 12.97
N VAL A 48 4.81 8.75 14.28
CA VAL A 48 4.15 7.83 15.22
C VAL A 48 2.92 8.52 15.80
N CYS A 49 1.76 8.13 15.27
CA CYS A 49 0.46 8.65 15.69
C CYS A 49 -0.19 7.66 16.68
N ASP A 50 0.26 7.72 17.93
CA ASP A 50 -0.21 6.84 19.01
C ASP A 50 -1.30 7.54 19.83
N HIS A 51 -2.53 6.99 19.78
CA HIS A 51 -3.66 7.55 20.48
C HIS A 51 -4.70 6.47 20.82
N PRO A 52 -5.33 6.46 22.03
CA PRO A 52 -6.31 5.43 22.41
C PRO A 52 -7.48 5.27 21.42
N LEU A 53 -7.98 6.35 20.84
CA LEU A 53 -9.07 6.30 19.84
C LEU A 53 -8.64 5.68 18.50
N LEU A 54 -7.36 5.39 18.32
CA LEU A 54 -6.81 4.68 17.12
C LEU A 54 -6.55 3.19 17.38
N GLU A 55 -6.93 2.63 18.54
CA GLU A 55 -6.76 1.21 18.85
C GLU A 55 -7.45 0.33 17.83
N ASN A 56 -8.67 0.66 17.47
CA ASN A 56 -9.43 -0.01 16.42
C ASN A 56 -9.58 0.92 15.21
N TYR A 57 -9.50 0.34 14.02
CA TYR A 57 -9.67 1.12 12.80
C TYR A 57 -11.09 1.69 12.71
N THR A 58 -11.16 3.01 12.51
CA THR A 58 -12.35 3.72 12.06
C THR A 58 -11.93 4.67 10.94
N THR A 59 -12.75 4.79 9.91
CA THR A 59 -12.44 5.64 8.75
C THR A 59 -12.25 7.10 9.16
N ASP A 60 -13.09 7.60 10.08
CA ASP A 60 -13.08 9.01 10.49
C ASP A 60 -11.81 9.36 11.27
N GLY A 61 -11.51 8.61 12.33
CA GLY A 61 -10.34 8.86 13.18
C GLY A 61 -9.03 8.76 12.41
N TYR A 62 -8.87 7.71 11.63
CA TYR A 62 -7.66 7.50 10.81
C TYR A 62 -7.53 8.57 9.73
N THR A 63 -8.62 8.91 9.02
CA THR A 63 -8.61 9.98 8.00
C THR A 63 -8.23 11.32 8.60
N LYS A 64 -8.79 11.67 9.78
CA LYS A 64 -8.48 12.93 10.44
C LYS A 64 -6.98 13.04 10.74
N VAL A 65 -6.42 12.05 11.42
CA VAL A 65 -5.01 12.09 11.85
C VAL A 65 -4.07 12.11 10.64
N ILE A 66 -4.35 11.30 9.60
CA ILE A 66 -3.54 11.29 8.38
C ILE A 66 -3.62 12.65 7.67
N CYS A 67 -4.81 13.20 7.50
CA CYS A 67 -4.96 14.48 6.78
C CYS A 67 -4.33 15.63 7.55
N ASP A 68 -4.45 15.66 8.88
CA ASP A 68 -3.81 16.68 9.71
C ASP A 68 -2.27 16.57 9.60
N THR A 69 -1.70 15.36 9.63
CA THR A 69 -0.26 15.11 9.41
C THR A 69 0.17 15.55 8.00
N VAL A 70 -0.61 15.21 6.97
CA VAL A 70 -0.33 15.62 5.58
C VAL A 70 -0.37 17.14 5.42
N MET A 71 -1.30 17.82 6.06
CA MET A 71 -1.39 19.29 6.01
C MET A 71 -0.21 19.97 6.71
N GLU A 72 0.32 19.37 7.77
CA GLU A 72 1.50 19.87 8.49
C GLU A 72 2.80 19.66 7.70
N TYR A 73 3.04 18.44 7.22
CA TYR A 73 4.33 18.04 6.61
C TYR A 73 4.36 18.13 5.08
N LYS A 74 3.22 18.27 4.42
CA LYS A 74 3.05 18.54 2.98
C LYS A 74 3.89 17.61 2.08
N PRO A 75 3.68 16.30 2.12
CA PRO A 75 4.39 15.36 1.26
C PRO A 75 4.02 15.56 -0.22
N GLU A 76 4.96 15.28 -1.12
CA GLU A 76 4.73 15.27 -2.58
C GLU A 76 3.91 14.05 -3.02
N VAL A 77 4.18 12.91 -2.38
CA VAL A 77 3.59 11.62 -2.71
C VAL A 77 3.08 10.93 -1.45
N MET A 78 1.95 10.25 -1.54
CA MET A 78 1.41 9.41 -0.46
C MET A 78 0.98 8.06 -1.01
N LEU A 79 1.59 7.00 -0.51
CA LEU A 79 1.28 5.62 -0.88
C LEU A 79 0.52 4.92 0.26
N ILE A 80 -0.52 4.17 -0.11
CA ILE A 80 -1.35 3.39 0.82
C ILE A 80 -1.47 1.97 0.27
N GLY A 81 -1.36 0.94 1.11
CA GLY A 81 -1.61 -0.44 0.67
C GLY A 81 -3.08 -0.66 0.30
N ALA A 82 -3.37 -1.24 -0.87
CA ALA A 82 -4.73 -1.55 -1.30
C ALA A 82 -5.32 -2.78 -0.57
N THR A 83 -5.11 -2.86 0.74
CA THR A 83 -5.81 -3.77 1.65
C THR A 83 -7.27 -3.32 1.82
N ASN A 84 -8.11 -4.11 2.49
CA ASN A 84 -9.50 -3.71 2.76
C ASN A 84 -9.57 -2.35 3.47
N ILE A 85 -8.71 -2.12 4.47
CA ILE A 85 -8.60 -0.82 5.16
C ILE A 85 -8.12 0.27 4.21
N GLY A 86 -7.07 0.03 3.44
CA GLY A 86 -6.50 1.06 2.57
C GLY A 86 -7.42 1.46 1.41
N ARG A 87 -8.25 0.53 0.92
CA ARG A 87 -9.28 0.80 -0.10
C ARG A 87 -10.43 1.68 0.42
N ASP A 88 -10.71 1.63 1.71
CA ASP A 88 -11.66 2.51 2.39
C ASP A 88 -11.00 3.87 2.73
N LEU A 89 -9.83 3.83 3.36
CA LEU A 89 -9.12 5.00 3.88
C LEU A 89 -8.59 5.93 2.79
N GLY A 90 -7.99 5.38 1.73
CA GLY A 90 -7.34 6.15 0.68
C GLY A 90 -8.26 7.16 -0.02
N PRO A 91 -9.42 6.75 -0.53
CA PRO A 91 -10.38 7.67 -1.15
C PRO A 91 -10.90 8.73 -0.18
N ARG A 92 -11.09 8.38 1.09
CA ARG A 92 -11.55 9.31 2.11
C ARG A 92 -10.50 10.40 2.40
N CYS A 93 -9.24 10.02 2.51
CA CYS A 93 -8.13 10.97 2.64
C CYS A 93 -8.02 11.88 1.40
N ALA A 94 -8.08 11.31 0.19
CA ALA A 94 -7.98 12.06 -1.05
C ALA A 94 -9.10 13.11 -1.17
N ALA A 95 -10.34 12.74 -0.84
CA ALA A 95 -11.47 13.65 -0.83
C ALA A 95 -11.27 14.80 0.17
N ARG A 96 -10.81 14.51 1.39
CA ARG A 96 -10.58 15.52 2.43
C ARG A 96 -9.40 16.44 2.10
N LEU A 97 -8.37 15.94 1.43
CA LEU A 97 -7.21 16.72 0.97
C LEU A 97 -7.45 17.42 -0.38
N HIS A 98 -8.61 17.22 -1.00
CA HIS A 98 -8.95 17.74 -2.32
C HIS A 98 -7.91 17.40 -3.40
N THR A 99 -7.40 16.16 -3.39
CA THR A 99 -6.42 15.67 -4.36
C THR A 99 -6.91 14.43 -5.10
N GLY A 100 -6.19 14.03 -6.15
CA GLY A 100 -6.49 12.81 -6.91
C GLY A 100 -5.89 11.56 -6.27
N LEU A 101 -6.59 10.43 -6.42
CA LEU A 101 -6.12 9.11 -6.01
C LEU A 101 -6.18 8.14 -7.19
N CYS A 102 -5.06 7.49 -7.52
CA CYS A 102 -5.07 6.31 -8.39
C CYS A 102 -5.21 5.04 -7.53
N ALA A 103 -6.28 4.30 -7.76
CA ALA A 103 -6.57 3.10 -6.96
C ALA A 103 -5.97 1.84 -7.60
N ASP A 104 -5.44 0.94 -6.73
CA ASP A 104 -5.03 -0.42 -7.09
C ASP A 104 -3.87 -0.47 -8.10
N CYS A 105 -2.89 0.41 -7.91
CA CYS A 105 -1.70 0.49 -8.76
C CYS A 105 -0.85 -0.77 -8.66
N THR A 106 -0.23 -1.12 -9.78
CA THR A 106 0.70 -2.26 -9.90
C THR A 106 2.10 -1.84 -10.33
N HIS A 107 2.28 -0.57 -10.77
CA HIS A 107 3.56 -0.02 -11.14
C HIS A 107 3.61 1.49 -10.88
N LEU A 108 4.76 1.99 -10.42
CA LEU A 108 4.98 3.39 -10.06
C LEU A 108 6.33 3.85 -10.62
N ASP A 109 6.36 5.03 -11.25
CA ASP A 109 7.57 5.67 -11.75
C ASP A 109 7.56 7.18 -11.50
N ILE A 110 8.73 7.74 -11.28
CA ILE A 110 8.98 9.19 -11.31
C ILE A 110 9.99 9.52 -12.40
N ASP A 111 11.07 8.74 -12.48
CA ASP A 111 12.13 8.88 -13.47
C ASP A 111 11.60 8.62 -14.89
N VAL A 112 11.74 9.61 -15.78
CA VAL A 112 11.19 9.51 -17.15
C VAL A 112 11.94 8.49 -18.01
N PRO A 113 13.28 8.39 -18.01
CA PRO A 113 14.00 7.33 -18.70
C PRO A 113 13.52 5.92 -18.33
N LYS A 114 13.36 5.62 -17.04
CA LYS A 114 12.85 4.32 -16.57
C LYS A 114 11.42 4.08 -17.02
N TYR A 115 10.56 5.09 -16.92
CA TYR A 115 9.19 5.00 -17.39
C TYR A 115 9.09 4.76 -18.90
N LYS A 116 9.91 5.46 -19.71
CA LYS A 116 10.00 5.20 -21.15
C LYS A 116 10.45 3.77 -21.47
N GLN A 117 11.43 3.24 -20.70
CA GLN A 117 11.86 1.85 -20.84
C GLN A 117 10.71 0.89 -20.50
N PHE A 118 10.03 1.08 -19.37
CA PHE A 118 8.85 0.29 -19.00
C PHE A 118 7.78 0.30 -20.09
N LEU A 119 7.48 1.46 -20.68
CA LEU A 119 6.51 1.55 -21.78
C LEU A 119 6.97 0.79 -23.05
N ARG A 120 8.27 0.81 -23.40
CA ARG A 120 8.79 0.06 -24.53
C ARG A 120 8.68 -1.45 -24.34
N GLU A 121 8.83 -1.92 -23.11
CA GLU A 121 8.79 -3.35 -22.76
C GLU A 121 7.37 -3.87 -22.57
N SER A 122 6.44 -3.04 -22.08
CA SER A 122 5.14 -3.49 -21.57
C SER A 122 3.93 -2.88 -22.28
N SER A 123 4.11 -1.95 -23.23
CA SER A 123 2.99 -1.29 -23.92
C SER A 123 3.02 -1.49 -25.43
N THR A 124 1.87 -1.22 -26.07
CA THR A 124 1.71 -1.21 -27.54
C THR A 124 1.77 0.20 -28.11
N LEU A 125 2.22 1.19 -27.34
CA LEU A 125 2.35 2.58 -27.77
C LEU A 125 3.41 2.72 -28.88
N ALA A 126 3.12 3.57 -29.87
CA ALA A 126 4.09 3.88 -30.91
C ALA A 126 5.34 4.55 -30.29
N PRO A 127 6.57 4.21 -30.74
CA PRO A 127 7.81 4.77 -30.21
C PRO A 127 7.82 6.30 -30.14
N ALA A 128 7.27 6.97 -31.16
CA ALA A 128 7.18 8.44 -31.20
C ALA A 128 6.35 9.04 -30.05
N MET A 129 5.32 8.32 -29.55
CA MET A 129 4.53 8.75 -28.41
C MET A 129 5.31 8.62 -27.10
N ILE A 130 6.10 7.55 -26.98
CA ILE A 130 6.97 7.31 -25.81
C ILE A 130 8.10 8.34 -25.77
N ASP A 131 8.74 8.59 -26.92
CA ASP A 131 9.83 9.55 -27.03
C ASP A 131 9.37 10.99 -26.79
N GLY A 132 8.12 11.32 -27.12
CA GLY A 132 7.51 12.62 -26.87
C GLY A 132 7.21 12.96 -25.40
N ILE A 133 7.42 12.04 -24.46
CA ILE A 133 7.24 12.32 -23.03
C ILE A 133 8.38 13.27 -22.57
N PRO A 134 8.06 14.43 -21.95
CA PRO A 134 9.07 15.41 -21.52
C PRO A 134 10.03 14.81 -20.47
N GLU A 135 11.33 15.03 -20.66
CA GLU A 135 12.39 14.48 -19.77
C GLU A 135 12.35 15.12 -18.37
N GLU A 136 11.89 16.35 -18.26
CA GLU A 136 11.78 17.12 -17.02
C GLU A 136 10.54 16.82 -16.18
N ASP A 137 9.64 15.93 -16.65
CA ASP A 137 8.43 15.57 -15.91
C ASP A 137 8.76 14.78 -14.64
N ARG A 138 8.44 15.35 -13.49
CA ARG A 138 8.61 14.78 -12.16
C ARG A 138 7.31 14.30 -11.52
N ASN A 139 6.22 14.26 -12.26
CA ASN A 139 4.97 13.73 -11.74
C ASN A 139 5.07 12.21 -11.52
N LEU A 140 4.48 11.74 -10.44
CA LEU A 140 4.31 10.30 -10.20
C LEU A 140 3.42 9.70 -11.28
N LYS A 141 3.95 8.72 -12.04
CA LYS A 141 3.23 7.91 -13.02
C LYS A 141 2.68 6.68 -12.31
N MET A 142 1.36 6.62 -12.18
CA MET A 142 0.64 5.58 -11.43
C MET A 142 -0.05 4.65 -12.41
N THR A 143 0.52 3.46 -12.65
CA THR A 143 -0.01 2.51 -13.61
C THR A 143 -0.86 1.45 -12.91
N ARG A 144 -2.04 1.23 -13.43
CA ARG A 144 -3.02 0.28 -12.91
C ARG A 144 -3.70 -0.53 -14.01
N PRO A 145 -4.12 -1.78 -13.75
CA PRO A 145 -4.97 -2.51 -14.67
C PRO A 145 -6.38 -1.90 -14.70
N ALA A 146 -6.96 -1.89 -15.90
CA ALA A 146 -8.33 -1.45 -16.17
C ALA A 146 -9.06 -2.49 -17.02
N PHE A 147 -10.40 -2.42 -17.07
CA PHE A 147 -11.23 -3.35 -17.86
C PHE A 147 -10.89 -4.84 -17.62
N GLY A 148 -10.82 -5.26 -16.34
CA GLY A 148 -10.50 -6.65 -16.00
C GLY A 148 -9.07 -7.08 -16.31
N GLY A 149 -8.15 -6.12 -16.48
CA GLY A 149 -6.73 -6.39 -16.81
C GLY A 149 -6.41 -6.39 -18.30
N HIS A 150 -7.39 -6.14 -19.17
CA HIS A 150 -7.16 -6.05 -20.62
C HIS A 150 -6.40 -4.79 -21.06
N LEU A 151 -6.44 -3.75 -20.24
CA LEU A 151 -5.74 -2.50 -20.47
C LEU A 151 -4.95 -2.08 -19.24
N MET A 152 -3.81 -1.41 -19.47
CA MET A 152 -3.06 -0.72 -18.42
C MET A 152 -3.24 0.79 -18.61
N ALA A 153 -3.67 1.48 -17.55
CA ALA A 153 -3.85 2.92 -17.55
C ALA A 153 -2.81 3.56 -16.65
N THR A 154 -2.07 4.53 -17.17
CA THR A 154 -1.18 5.38 -16.37
C THR A 154 -1.86 6.70 -16.08
N ILE A 155 -1.91 7.06 -14.81
CA ILE A 155 -2.57 8.26 -14.29
C ILE A 155 -1.52 9.14 -13.64
N ILE A 156 -1.62 10.45 -13.83
CA ILE A 156 -0.81 11.47 -13.17
C ILE A 156 -1.70 12.48 -12.46
N CYS A 157 -1.18 13.10 -11.40
CA CYS A 157 -1.85 14.18 -10.67
C CYS A 157 -0.96 15.44 -10.72
N PRO A 158 -1.03 16.25 -11.80
CA PRO A 158 -0.06 17.32 -12.01
C PRO A 158 -0.31 18.58 -11.18
N ARG A 159 -1.53 18.78 -10.66
CA ARG A 159 -1.96 20.05 -10.05
C ARG A 159 -2.04 20.03 -8.54
N PHE A 160 -2.36 18.88 -7.95
CA PHE A 160 -2.65 18.75 -6.51
C PHE A 160 -1.63 17.85 -5.82
N ARG A 161 -1.41 18.09 -4.54
CA ARG A 161 -0.50 17.32 -3.68
C ARG A 161 -1.22 16.92 -2.38
N PRO A 162 -0.82 15.79 -1.81
CA PRO A 162 0.09 14.78 -2.40
C PRO A 162 -0.52 14.09 -3.64
N ALA A 163 0.32 13.60 -4.56
CA ALA A 163 -0.11 12.60 -5.54
C ALA A 163 -0.35 11.29 -4.78
N MET A 164 -1.58 10.75 -4.84
CA MET A 164 -1.95 9.60 -4.01
C MET A 164 -2.17 8.35 -4.84
N ALA A 165 -1.66 7.22 -4.32
CA ALA A 165 -1.92 5.90 -4.88
C ALA A 165 -2.29 4.89 -3.80
N THR A 166 -3.29 4.05 -4.03
CA THR A 166 -3.35 2.76 -3.35
C THR A 166 -2.63 1.72 -4.20
N VAL A 167 -1.79 0.90 -3.59
CA VAL A 167 -0.94 -0.08 -4.28
C VAL A 167 -1.37 -1.50 -3.93
N ARG A 168 -1.55 -2.33 -4.94
CA ARG A 168 -1.96 -3.73 -4.77
C ARG A 168 -0.93 -4.50 -3.93
N PRO A 169 -1.36 -5.25 -2.89
CA PRO A 169 -0.45 -6.10 -2.12
C PRO A 169 0.25 -7.16 -3.00
N GLY A 170 1.53 -7.45 -2.71
CA GLY A 170 2.30 -8.49 -3.38
C GLY A 170 2.84 -8.12 -4.76
N VAL A 171 2.66 -6.87 -5.22
CA VAL A 171 3.18 -6.43 -6.54
C VAL A 171 4.53 -5.70 -6.44
N MET A 172 4.83 -5.11 -5.29
CA MET A 172 6.10 -4.43 -5.05
C MET A 172 7.07 -5.34 -4.31
N LYS A 173 8.34 -5.30 -4.69
CA LYS A 173 9.36 -6.12 -4.06
C LYS A 173 9.79 -5.51 -2.73
N LYS A 174 9.57 -6.26 -1.64
CA LYS A 174 10.08 -5.91 -0.32
C LYS A 174 11.62 -6.01 -0.31
N ALA A 175 12.28 -4.99 0.22
CA ALA A 175 13.73 -5.01 0.45
C ALA A 175 14.11 -5.98 1.59
N GLU A 176 15.37 -6.34 1.67
CA GLU A 176 15.92 -7.01 2.84
C GLU A 176 15.95 -6.05 4.04
N PHE A 177 15.71 -6.59 5.22
CA PHE A 177 15.73 -5.81 6.45
C PHE A 177 17.16 -5.43 6.83
N ASP A 178 17.38 -4.15 7.12
CA ASP A 178 18.67 -3.58 7.53
C ASP A 178 18.56 -3.00 8.94
N GLN A 179 19.20 -3.65 9.91
CA GLN A 179 19.15 -3.23 11.31
C GLN A 179 19.78 -1.85 11.53
N ALA A 180 20.85 -1.50 10.81
CA ALA A 180 21.50 -0.20 10.96
C ALA A 180 20.57 0.94 10.52
N LYS A 181 19.80 0.73 9.46
CA LYS A 181 18.77 1.69 9.02
C LYS A 181 17.61 1.78 10.02
N ALA A 182 17.19 0.66 10.58
CA ALA A 182 16.16 0.66 11.63
C ALA A 182 16.60 1.47 12.86
N ASP A 183 17.85 1.31 13.28
CA ASP A 183 18.40 2.03 14.43
C ASP A 183 18.57 3.54 14.16
N ALA A 184 18.90 3.92 12.92
CA ALA A 184 19.05 5.30 12.49
C ALA A 184 17.71 6.01 12.19
N CYS A 185 16.60 5.28 12.15
CA CYS A 185 15.30 5.81 11.80
C CYS A 185 14.80 6.83 12.84
N GLU A 186 14.45 8.02 12.37
CA GLU A 186 13.90 9.09 13.21
C GLU A 186 12.45 8.80 13.60
N LEU A 187 12.11 8.92 14.89
CA LEU A 187 10.72 8.84 15.35
C LEU A 187 10.18 10.23 15.64
N ILE A 188 9.17 10.63 14.91
CA ILE A 188 8.51 11.93 15.03
C ILE A 188 7.13 11.70 15.61
N LYS A 189 6.78 12.44 16.67
CA LYS A 189 5.46 12.37 17.32
C LYS A 189 4.67 13.64 16.99
N PRO A 190 3.81 13.60 15.95
CA PRO A 190 2.93 14.73 15.66
C PRO A 190 1.95 15.00 16.80
N THR A 191 1.50 16.24 16.92
CA THR A 191 0.41 16.56 17.84
C THR A 191 -0.91 16.02 17.30
N ILE A 192 -1.53 15.07 18.00
CA ILE A 192 -2.79 14.46 17.60
C ILE A 192 -3.94 15.17 18.25
N ALA A 193 -4.70 15.95 17.48
CA ALA A 193 -5.91 16.63 17.92
C ALA A 193 -7.15 15.78 17.60
N LEU A 194 -7.23 14.56 18.14
CA LEU A 194 -8.34 13.64 17.95
C LEU A 194 -9.17 13.52 19.22
N THR A 195 -10.47 13.72 19.08
CA THR A 195 -11.46 13.65 20.18
C THR A 195 -12.61 12.70 19.79
N GLU A 196 -13.42 12.28 20.74
CA GLU A 196 -14.62 11.48 20.48
C GLU A 196 -15.61 12.19 19.54
N ASN A 197 -15.65 13.52 19.54
CA ASN A 197 -16.52 14.30 18.65
C ASN A 197 -16.09 14.24 17.16
N ASP A 198 -14.86 13.80 16.88
CA ASP A 198 -14.37 13.60 15.51
C ASP A 198 -14.77 12.25 14.94
N MET A 199 -15.43 11.40 15.75
CA MET A 199 -15.80 10.03 15.42
C MET A 199 -17.29 9.93 15.09
N GLU A 200 -17.63 9.65 13.82
CA GLU A 200 -19.01 9.39 13.38
C GLU A 200 -19.49 7.97 13.75
N THR A 201 -18.54 7.06 13.99
CA THR A 201 -18.78 5.65 14.26
C THR A 201 -18.00 5.17 15.47
N GLN A 202 -18.57 4.21 16.22
CA GLN A 202 -17.92 3.56 17.35
C GLN A 202 -17.84 2.06 17.14
N VAL A 203 -16.67 1.48 17.38
CA VAL A 203 -16.49 0.02 17.39
C VAL A 203 -17.09 -0.53 18.67
N VAL A 204 -18.18 -1.28 18.55
CA VAL A 204 -18.88 -1.88 19.71
C VAL A 204 -18.19 -3.16 20.15
N GLU A 205 -17.77 -4.00 19.20
CA GLU A 205 -17.16 -5.28 19.48
C GLU A 205 -16.26 -5.71 18.32
N VAL A 206 -15.12 -6.35 18.62
CA VAL A 206 -14.23 -6.99 17.66
C VAL A 206 -14.30 -8.51 17.86
N VAL A 207 -15.00 -9.20 16.96
CA VAL A 207 -15.12 -10.66 16.98
C VAL A 207 -13.93 -11.28 16.23
N LYS A 208 -13.06 -11.99 16.97
CA LYS A 208 -11.95 -12.72 16.37
C LYS A 208 -12.44 -14.05 15.82
N ALA A 209 -12.04 -14.39 14.58
CA ALA A 209 -12.36 -15.69 13.98
C ALA A 209 -11.83 -16.83 14.87
N ALA A 210 -12.69 -17.79 15.19
CA ALA A 210 -12.37 -18.94 16.04
C ALA A 210 -11.39 -19.93 15.36
N LYS A 211 -11.30 -19.91 14.02
CA LYS A 211 -10.34 -20.71 13.24
C LYS A 211 -9.40 -19.79 12.48
N LYS A 212 -8.13 -20.15 12.44
CA LYS A 212 -7.14 -19.51 11.59
C LYS A 212 -7.61 -19.70 10.13
N LEU A 213 -7.95 -18.62 9.46
CA LEU A 213 -8.26 -18.65 8.03
C LEU A 213 -6.99 -19.04 7.27
N VAL A 214 -7.16 -19.81 6.19
CA VAL A 214 -6.05 -20.17 5.30
C VAL A 214 -5.53 -18.90 4.65
N ASP A 215 -4.25 -18.63 4.80
CA ASP A 215 -3.59 -17.51 4.13
C ASP A 215 -3.23 -17.90 2.69
N LEU A 216 -4.15 -17.62 1.76
CA LEU A 216 -3.96 -17.93 0.34
C LEU A 216 -2.87 -17.08 -0.32
N ILE A 217 -2.59 -15.88 0.23
CA ILE A 217 -1.59 -14.96 -0.33
C ILE A 217 -0.18 -15.40 0.08
N GLY A 218 -0.02 -15.88 1.30
CA GLY A 218 1.25 -16.37 1.83
C GLY A 218 1.53 -17.85 1.56
N ALA A 219 0.64 -18.56 0.84
CA ALA A 219 0.82 -19.98 0.53
C ALA A 219 1.75 -20.17 -0.66
N ASP A 220 2.77 -21.05 -0.53
CA ASP A 220 3.66 -21.42 -1.63
C ASP A 220 2.94 -22.24 -2.71
N VAL A 221 1.96 -23.05 -2.30
CA VAL A 221 1.16 -23.89 -3.19
C VAL A 221 -0.32 -23.75 -2.82
N VAL A 222 -1.18 -23.57 -3.83
CA VAL A 222 -2.63 -23.52 -3.67
C VAL A 222 -3.28 -24.59 -4.55
N VAL A 223 -3.95 -25.54 -3.92
CA VAL A 223 -4.79 -26.53 -4.64
C VAL A 223 -6.24 -26.08 -4.60
N SER A 224 -6.84 -25.87 -5.76
CA SER A 224 -8.22 -25.43 -5.88
C SER A 224 -9.11 -26.45 -6.59
N VAL A 225 -10.33 -26.61 -6.10
CA VAL A 225 -11.34 -27.49 -6.71
C VAL A 225 -12.54 -26.66 -7.16
N GLY A 226 -13.05 -26.99 -8.32
CA GLY A 226 -14.20 -26.34 -8.91
C GLY A 226 -15.47 -27.21 -8.84
N ARG A 227 -16.55 -26.78 -9.50
CA ARG A 227 -17.84 -27.49 -9.55
C ARG A 227 -17.77 -28.92 -10.13
N GLY A 228 -16.63 -29.31 -10.73
CA GLY A 228 -16.42 -30.68 -11.24
C GLY A 228 -16.54 -31.77 -10.16
N ILE A 229 -16.30 -31.42 -8.87
CA ILE A 229 -16.45 -32.35 -7.74
C ILE A 229 -17.92 -32.50 -7.27
N SER A 230 -18.90 -31.88 -7.92
CA SER A 230 -20.31 -31.85 -7.47
C SER A 230 -20.98 -33.20 -7.28
N LYS A 231 -20.45 -34.27 -7.92
CA LYS A 231 -20.96 -35.64 -7.78
C LYS A 231 -20.50 -36.32 -6.49
N ASP A 232 -19.32 -35.95 -5.99
CA ASP A 232 -18.74 -36.42 -4.73
C ASP A 232 -17.88 -35.30 -4.16
N VAL A 233 -18.54 -34.40 -3.42
CA VAL A 233 -17.88 -33.22 -2.85
C VAL A 233 -16.84 -33.61 -1.79
N GLN A 234 -17.18 -34.58 -0.94
CA GLN A 234 -16.28 -35.01 0.15
C GLN A 234 -15.03 -35.72 -0.39
N GLY A 235 -15.20 -36.63 -1.38
CA GLY A 235 -14.09 -37.30 -2.03
C GLY A 235 -13.20 -36.31 -2.80
N GLY A 236 -13.81 -35.35 -3.50
CA GLY A 236 -13.06 -34.33 -4.22
C GLY A 236 -12.26 -33.40 -3.30
N ILE A 237 -12.79 -33.00 -2.15
CA ILE A 237 -12.07 -32.22 -1.13
C ILE A 237 -10.92 -33.03 -0.57
N LYS A 238 -11.18 -34.28 -0.17
CA LYS A 238 -10.16 -35.17 0.38
C LYS A 238 -8.99 -35.38 -0.58
N LEU A 239 -9.27 -35.60 -1.86
CA LEU A 239 -8.23 -35.76 -2.89
C LEU A 239 -7.40 -34.48 -3.05
N ALA A 240 -8.01 -33.29 -2.97
CA ALA A 240 -7.31 -32.03 -3.01
C ALA A 240 -6.43 -31.79 -1.78
N GLU A 241 -6.88 -32.19 -0.59
CA GLU A 241 -6.11 -32.15 0.65
C GLU A 241 -4.90 -33.09 0.60
N GLU A 242 -5.10 -34.32 0.11
CA GLU A 242 -4.01 -35.29 -0.11
C GLU A 242 -2.95 -34.74 -1.08
N LEU A 243 -3.40 -34.16 -2.21
CA LEU A 243 -2.48 -33.54 -3.16
C LEU A 243 -1.73 -32.33 -2.56
N ALA A 244 -2.41 -31.48 -1.80
CA ALA A 244 -1.76 -30.37 -1.13
C ALA A 244 -0.71 -30.85 -0.13
N ALA A 245 -0.98 -31.91 0.62
CA ALA A 245 -0.04 -32.50 1.59
C ALA A 245 1.22 -33.06 0.89
N GLU A 246 1.07 -33.71 -0.26
CA GLU A 246 2.21 -34.26 -1.03
C GLU A 246 3.08 -33.14 -1.68
N LEU A 247 2.50 -31.97 -1.98
CA LEU A 247 3.24 -30.85 -2.60
C LEU A 247 4.00 -29.97 -1.59
N VAL A 248 3.63 -30.03 -0.31
CA VAL A 248 4.23 -29.22 0.78
C VAL A 248 5.16 -30.06 1.65
N GLY A 249 5.19 -31.39 1.46
CA GLY A 249 5.88 -32.41 2.27
C GLY A 249 7.37 -32.30 2.48
#